data_4ec9c8f0b528345f37d531b0bf61e3b2
#
_entry.id   4ec9c8f0b528345f37d531b0bf61e3b2
#
_cell.length_a   1.000
_cell.length_b   1.000
_cell.length_c   1.000
_cell.angle_alpha   90.00
_cell.angle_beta   90.00
_cell.angle_gamma   90.00
#
_symmetry.space_group_name_H-M   'P 1'
#
loop_
_entity.id
_entity.type
_entity.pdbx_description
1 polymer ?
#
loop_
_entity_poly.entity_id
_entity_poly.type
_entity_poly.pdbx_seq_one_letter_code
_entity_poly.pdbx_strand_id
1 'polypeptide(L)'
;SIVGNNKLSDQSPIKLSWTNNQGITFEKEILLDDKYLFTIKQSVINPTNKKYDFYSYGQIIRNSIPEISNFYILHEGLIATLDGELIEEDYDDIEEKKFSKTAQKGWLGIGDKYWITSLIPPRNKEFKTTFDYKKKFRANFIATEPLELKENSKIVEELQIIVAAKRVDIIDGYADSLSIDKFDLVIDWGFLYFITK
;
A
#
# COMPACT_ATOMS: atom_id res chain seq x y z
N SER A 1 6.32 18.67 11.49
CA SER A 1 5.24 19.66 11.64
C SER A 1 4.20 19.49 10.54
N ILE A 2 2.96 19.88 10.82
CA ILE A 2 1.90 20.04 9.81
C ILE A 2 2.13 21.41 9.16
N VAL A 3 2.01 21.48 7.84
CA VAL A 3 2.15 22.71 7.07
C VAL A 3 0.79 23.03 6.44
N GLY A 4 0.20 24.16 6.83
CA GLY A 4 -1.11 24.60 6.34
C GLY A 4 -2.27 23.92 7.06
N ASN A 5 -3.19 23.33 6.31
CA ASN A 5 -4.39 22.72 6.87
C ASN A 5 -4.08 21.48 7.73
N ASN A 6 -4.80 21.33 8.83
CA ASN A 6 -4.62 20.20 9.78
C ASN A 6 -5.78 19.19 9.73
N LYS A 7 -6.67 19.30 8.76
CA LYS A 7 -7.85 18.44 8.60
C LYS A 7 -7.88 17.85 7.20
N LEU A 8 -7.75 16.54 7.08
CA LEU A 8 -7.84 15.84 5.81
C LEU A 8 -9.30 15.68 5.39
N SER A 9 -9.60 16.01 4.14
CA SER A 9 -10.85 15.68 3.46
C SER A 9 -10.58 15.51 1.95
N ASP A 10 -11.58 15.13 1.20
CA ASP A 10 -11.55 15.03 -0.27
C ASP A 10 -11.19 16.36 -0.98
N GLN A 11 -11.45 17.49 -0.33
CA GLN A 11 -11.16 18.84 -0.84
C GLN A 11 -9.94 19.48 -0.17
N SER A 12 -9.31 18.80 0.77
CA SER A 12 -8.31 19.41 1.67
C SER A 12 -7.18 18.45 2.01
N PRO A 13 -6.08 18.47 1.25
CA PRO A 13 -4.90 17.66 1.55
C PRO A 13 -4.19 18.11 2.83
N ILE A 14 -3.48 17.18 3.45
CA ILE A 14 -2.56 17.47 4.56
C ILE A 14 -1.13 17.39 4.06
N LYS A 15 -0.32 18.38 4.42
CA LYS A 15 1.11 18.38 4.18
C LYS A 15 1.89 18.29 5.50
N LEU A 16 2.77 17.32 5.58
CA LEU A 16 3.71 17.13 6.68
C LEU A 16 5.12 17.47 6.20
N SER A 17 5.89 18.15 7.03
CA SER A 17 7.29 18.44 6.73
C SER A 17 8.18 18.24 7.96
N TRP A 18 9.36 17.67 7.73
CA TRP A 18 10.38 17.44 8.74
C TRP A 18 11.76 17.53 8.12
N THR A 19 12.69 18.20 8.81
CA THR A 19 14.10 18.32 8.41
C THR A 19 14.96 17.59 9.43
N ASN A 20 15.85 16.72 8.94
CA ASN A 20 16.79 16.00 9.80
C ASN A 20 18.02 16.86 10.16
N ASN A 21 18.88 16.33 11.04
CA ASN A 21 20.10 17.03 11.48
C ASN A 21 21.15 17.25 10.39
N GLN A 22 20.99 16.60 9.21
CA GLN A 22 21.85 16.75 8.05
C GLN A 22 21.33 17.83 7.07
N GLY A 23 20.21 18.48 7.40
CA GLY A 23 19.56 19.48 6.55
C GLY A 23 18.67 18.90 5.45
N ILE A 24 18.50 17.57 5.37
CA ILE A 24 17.58 16.94 4.40
C ILE A 24 16.13 17.12 4.88
N THR A 25 15.28 17.66 4.00
CA THR A 25 13.87 17.86 4.30
C THR A 25 13.01 16.79 3.64
N PHE A 26 12.16 16.16 4.46
CA PHE A 26 11.17 15.18 4.05
C PHE A 26 9.79 15.84 4.08
N GLU A 27 9.08 15.77 2.97
CA GLU A 27 7.70 16.23 2.88
C GLU A 27 6.81 15.05 2.52
N LYS A 28 5.61 15.01 3.10
CA LYS A 28 4.56 14.07 2.76
C LYS A 28 3.26 14.83 2.57
N GLU A 29 2.73 14.79 1.36
CA GLU A 29 1.40 15.30 1.05
C GLU A 29 0.43 14.13 0.95
N ILE A 30 -0.67 14.20 1.68
CA ILE A 30 -1.70 13.18 1.76
C ILE A 30 -2.96 13.78 1.15
N LEU A 31 -3.42 13.19 0.05
CA LEU A 31 -4.68 13.49 -0.59
C LEU A 31 -5.65 12.34 -0.31
N LEU A 32 -6.92 12.64 -0.20
CA LEU A 32 -8.00 11.68 -0.02
C LEU A 32 -9.07 11.97 -1.07
N ASP A 33 -9.61 10.95 -1.72
CA ASP A 33 -10.80 11.08 -2.54
C ASP A 33 -12.10 10.79 -1.75
N ASP A 34 -13.23 10.82 -2.41
CA ASP A 34 -14.56 10.59 -1.83
C ASP A 34 -14.88 9.10 -1.55
N LYS A 35 -14.02 8.17 -2.01
CA LYS A 35 -14.19 6.72 -1.87
C LYS A 35 -13.06 6.03 -1.11
N TYR A 36 -12.26 6.82 -0.35
CA TYR A 36 -11.18 6.35 0.54
C TYR A 36 -9.92 5.84 -0.18
N LEU A 37 -9.60 6.38 -1.35
CA LEU A 37 -8.26 6.32 -1.92
C LEU A 37 -7.40 7.44 -1.33
N PHE A 38 -6.30 7.07 -0.74
CA PHE A 38 -5.26 7.99 -0.28
C PHE A 38 -4.13 8.01 -1.30
N THR A 39 -3.82 9.16 -1.84
CA THR A 39 -2.61 9.38 -2.65
C THR A 39 -1.56 10.03 -1.77
N ILE A 40 -0.42 9.36 -1.62
CA ILE A 40 0.68 9.83 -0.78
C ILE A 40 1.83 10.27 -1.67
N LYS A 41 2.08 11.57 -1.74
CA LYS A 41 3.24 12.14 -2.42
C LYS A 41 4.35 12.39 -1.40
N GLN A 42 5.45 11.68 -1.55
CA GLN A 42 6.63 11.83 -0.70
C GLN A 42 7.72 12.59 -1.46
N SER A 43 8.24 13.63 -0.85
CA SER A 43 9.36 14.41 -1.40
C SER A 43 10.54 14.37 -0.46
N VAL A 44 11.75 14.23 -1.00
CA VAL A 44 12.98 14.42 -0.26
C VAL A 44 13.79 15.52 -0.92
N ILE A 45 14.12 16.56 -0.16
CA ILE A 45 14.81 17.76 -0.62
C ILE A 45 16.20 17.78 0.01
N ASN A 46 17.20 17.84 -0.83
CA ASN A 46 18.62 17.86 -0.45
C ASN A 46 19.24 19.21 -0.79
N PRO A 47 19.40 20.12 0.16
CA PRO A 47 20.13 21.39 -0.08
C PRO A 47 21.64 21.26 0.12
N THR A 48 22.16 20.05 0.30
CA THR A 48 23.58 19.81 0.61
C THR A 48 24.38 19.45 -0.63
N ASN A 49 25.72 19.47 -0.52
CA ASN A 49 26.65 19.05 -1.56
C ASN A 49 27.00 17.55 -1.46
N LYS A 50 26.14 16.73 -0.86
CA LYS A 50 26.30 15.27 -0.73
C LYS A 50 25.18 14.56 -1.46
N LYS A 51 25.46 13.38 -2.00
CA LYS A 51 24.47 12.48 -2.56
C LYS A 51 23.94 11.53 -1.49
N TYR A 52 22.70 11.07 -1.66
CA TYR A 52 22.06 10.10 -0.80
C TYR A 52 21.21 9.13 -1.63
N ASP A 53 21.10 7.91 -1.16
CA ASP A 53 20.23 6.88 -1.74
C ASP A 53 19.05 6.62 -0.80
N PHE A 54 17.84 6.63 -1.37
CA PHE A 54 16.60 6.34 -0.65
C PHE A 54 15.85 5.21 -1.32
N TYR A 55 15.19 4.39 -0.52
CA TYR A 55 14.32 3.32 -1.00
C TYR A 55 12.86 3.66 -0.70
N SER A 56 12.01 3.55 -1.71
CA SER A 56 10.57 3.67 -1.50
C SER A 56 10.09 2.48 -0.67
N TYR A 57 9.29 2.73 0.36
CA TYR A 57 8.83 1.73 1.30
C TYR A 57 7.40 2.03 1.76
N GLY A 58 6.59 0.99 1.90
CA GLY A 58 5.25 1.07 2.48
C GLY A 58 4.93 -0.16 3.29
N GLN A 59 4.11 0.02 4.35
CA GLN A 59 3.74 -1.05 5.26
C GLN A 59 2.31 -0.89 5.78
N ILE A 60 1.58 -2.00 5.81
CA ILE A 60 0.34 -2.16 6.56
C ILE A 60 0.63 -3.07 7.75
N ILE A 61 0.15 -2.67 8.92
CA ILE A 61 0.32 -3.45 10.16
C ILE A 61 -1.05 -3.77 10.75
N ARG A 62 -1.27 -5.03 11.07
CA ARG A 62 -2.42 -5.51 11.80
C ARG A 62 -2.01 -6.08 13.16
N ASN A 63 -2.67 -5.62 14.21
CA ASN A 63 -2.27 -5.98 15.59
C ASN A 63 -2.81 -7.33 16.04
N SER A 64 -3.97 -7.77 15.52
CA SER A 64 -4.66 -8.99 15.95
C SER A 64 -5.46 -9.60 14.80
N ILE A 65 -5.67 -10.90 14.86
CA ILE A 65 -6.62 -11.59 13.99
C ILE A 65 -8.04 -11.11 14.36
N PRO A 66 -8.94 -10.87 13.39
CA PRO A 66 -10.32 -10.52 13.68
C PRO A 66 -11.03 -11.68 14.35
N GLU A 67 -11.95 -11.40 15.29
CA GLU A 67 -12.85 -12.42 15.82
C GLU A 67 -13.81 -12.85 14.70
N ILE A 68 -13.62 -14.05 14.19
CA ILE A 68 -14.39 -14.61 13.07
C ILE A 68 -15.65 -15.28 13.61
N SER A 69 -16.81 -14.86 13.15
CA SER A 69 -18.00 -15.70 13.25
C SER A 69 -17.92 -16.80 12.17
N ASN A 70 -17.81 -18.04 12.58
CA ASN A 70 -17.59 -19.27 11.80
C ASN A 70 -18.65 -19.59 10.73
N PHE A 71 -18.98 -18.70 9.81
CA PHE A 71 -19.93 -18.97 8.74
C PHE A 71 -19.36 -18.55 7.39
N TYR A 72 -18.97 -19.52 6.55
CA TYR A 72 -18.42 -19.41 5.19
C TYR A 72 -17.20 -18.47 5.08
N ILE A 73 -16.03 -19.07 5.05
CA ILE A 73 -14.75 -18.38 5.03
C ILE A 73 -14.45 -17.94 3.59
N LEU A 74 -14.68 -16.68 3.32
CA LEU A 74 -13.97 -15.93 2.31
C LEU A 74 -12.55 -15.70 2.82
N HIS A 75 -11.54 -15.60 1.96
CA HIS A 75 -10.16 -15.35 2.40
C HIS A 75 -10.07 -14.10 3.31
N GLU A 76 -9.55 -14.30 4.51
CA GLU A 76 -9.21 -13.25 5.47
C GLU A 76 -7.73 -13.40 5.81
N GLY A 77 -6.91 -12.43 5.42
CA GLY A 77 -5.47 -12.54 5.60
C GLY A 77 -4.69 -11.52 4.80
N LEU A 78 -3.48 -11.91 4.44
CA LEU A 78 -2.58 -11.12 3.63
C LEU A 78 -2.77 -11.50 2.16
N ILE A 79 -2.93 -10.50 1.31
CA ILE A 79 -3.30 -10.69 -0.09
C ILE A 79 -2.47 -9.78 -0.99
N ALA A 80 -2.11 -10.26 -2.17
CA ALA A 80 -1.45 -9.45 -3.19
C ALA A 80 -1.77 -9.97 -4.59
N THR A 81 -1.65 -9.08 -5.59
CA THR A 81 -1.42 -9.50 -6.97
C THR A 81 -0.05 -8.99 -7.39
N LEU A 82 0.82 -9.91 -7.81
CA LEU A 82 2.21 -9.64 -8.15
C LEU A 82 2.49 -10.19 -9.55
N ASP A 83 2.74 -9.29 -10.52
CA ASP A 83 2.92 -9.63 -11.94
C ASP A 83 1.78 -10.49 -12.51
N GLY A 84 0.56 -10.22 -12.06
CA GLY A 84 -0.66 -10.92 -12.49
C GLY A 84 -0.93 -12.24 -11.76
N GLU A 85 -0.12 -12.65 -10.79
CA GLU A 85 -0.37 -13.80 -9.93
C GLU A 85 -1.04 -13.36 -8.62
N LEU A 86 -2.18 -13.98 -8.28
CA LEU A 86 -2.85 -13.79 -7.00
C LEU A 86 -2.10 -14.59 -5.92
N ILE A 87 -1.83 -13.94 -4.82
CA ILE A 87 -1.21 -14.50 -3.60
C ILE A 87 -2.19 -14.29 -2.47
N GLU A 88 -2.57 -15.33 -1.80
CA GLU A 88 -3.41 -15.34 -0.60
C GLU A 88 -2.71 -16.15 0.48
N GLU A 89 -2.47 -15.51 1.62
CA GLU A 89 -1.76 -16.12 2.75
C GLU A 89 -2.61 -15.92 4.01
N ASP A 90 -3.01 -17.01 4.61
CA ASP A 90 -3.77 -16.98 5.86
C ASP A 90 -2.89 -16.52 7.03
N TYR A 91 -3.50 -16.04 8.10
CA TYR A 91 -2.76 -15.56 9.26
C TYR A 91 -1.89 -16.65 9.88
N ASP A 92 -2.42 -17.87 9.99
CA ASP A 92 -1.70 -19.03 10.58
C ASP A 92 -0.47 -19.37 9.75
N ASP A 93 -0.57 -19.37 8.41
CA ASP A 93 0.53 -19.65 7.51
C ASP A 93 1.67 -18.62 7.66
N ILE A 94 1.31 -17.33 7.82
CA ILE A 94 2.30 -16.27 8.00
C ILE A 94 2.92 -16.25 9.41
N GLU A 95 2.25 -16.77 10.42
CA GLU A 95 2.86 -17.00 11.74
C GLU A 95 3.98 -18.05 11.66
N GLU A 96 3.77 -19.09 10.85
CA GLU A 96 4.73 -20.18 10.69
C GLU A 96 5.85 -19.83 9.70
N LYS A 97 5.49 -19.20 8.57
CA LYS A 97 6.42 -18.96 7.48
C LYS A 97 6.22 -17.61 6.80
N LYS A 98 7.28 -16.83 6.76
CA LYS A 98 7.33 -15.57 6.01
C LYS A 98 7.19 -15.82 4.49
N PHE A 99 6.29 -15.06 3.83
CA PHE A 99 6.24 -14.96 2.37
C PHE A 99 7.14 -13.82 1.86
N SER A 100 7.75 -13.99 0.67
CA SER A 100 8.47 -12.90 0.00
C SER A 100 8.59 -13.15 -1.50
N LYS A 101 8.25 -12.13 -2.30
CA LYS A 101 8.34 -12.17 -3.76
C LYS A 101 8.69 -10.79 -4.32
N THR A 102 9.51 -10.75 -5.37
CA THR A 102 9.83 -9.54 -6.14
C THR A 102 8.90 -9.45 -7.34
N ALA A 103 8.44 -8.24 -7.68
CA ALA A 103 7.53 -7.97 -8.79
C ALA A 103 7.79 -6.61 -9.43
N GLN A 104 7.41 -6.47 -10.71
CA GLN A 104 7.48 -5.21 -11.46
C GLN A 104 6.20 -4.39 -11.33
N LYS A 105 5.08 -5.05 -11.09
CA LYS A 105 3.76 -4.43 -10.93
C LYS A 105 2.88 -5.22 -9.97
N GLY A 106 1.92 -4.56 -9.39
CA GLY A 106 0.93 -5.18 -8.52
C GLY A 106 0.53 -4.31 -7.33
N TRP A 107 -0.16 -4.94 -6.43
CA TRP A 107 -0.61 -4.37 -5.16
C TRP A 107 -0.52 -5.42 -4.06
N LEU A 108 -0.53 -5.00 -2.81
CA LEU A 108 -0.49 -5.89 -1.65
C LEU A 108 -1.33 -5.29 -0.52
N GLY A 109 -1.84 -6.14 0.36
CA GLY A 109 -2.72 -5.66 1.41
C GLY A 109 -3.02 -6.67 2.50
N ILE A 110 -3.96 -6.28 3.36
CA ILE A 110 -4.59 -7.13 4.36
C ILE A 110 -6.10 -6.97 4.19
N GLY A 111 -6.78 -8.08 3.98
CA GLY A 111 -8.22 -8.15 3.80
C GLY A 111 -8.93 -8.84 4.95
N ASP A 112 -10.08 -8.29 5.34
CA ASP A 112 -11.07 -8.93 6.18
C ASP A 112 -12.30 -9.29 5.35
N LYS A 113 -13.29 -9.88 5.97
CA LYS A 113 -14.57 -10.24 5.32
C LYS A 113 -15.20 -9.07 4.55
N TYR A 114 -15.17 -7.87 5.10
CA TYR A 114 -15.86 -6.69 4.55
C TYR A 114 -14.96 -5.53 4.17
N TRP A 115 -13.67 -5.56 4.57
CA TRP A 115 -12.76 -4.44 4.41
C TRP A 115 -11.45 -4.88 3.76
N ILE A 116 -10.85 -3.98 3.01
CA ILE A 116 -9.50 -4.12 2.46
C ILE A 116 -8.68 -2.88 2.81
N THR A 117 -7.45 -3.12 3.22
CA THR A 117 -6.40 -2.09 3.22
C THR A 117 -5.32 -2.55 2.26
N SER A 118 -5.09 -1.82 1.19
CA SER A 118 -4.09 -2.18 0.18
C SER A 118 -3.14 -1.03 -0.10
N LEU A 119 -1.90 -1.39 -0.42
CA LEU A 119 -0.84 -0.52 -0.92
C LEU A 119 -0.64 -0.80 -2.41
N ILE A 120 -0.57 0.26 -3.21
CA ILE A 120 -0.14 0.22 -4.59
C ILE A 120 1.22 0.92 -4.63
N PRO A 121 2.34 0.16 -4.81
CA PRO A 121 3.68 0.71 -4.89
C PRO A 121 3.83 1.70 -6.06
N PRO A 122 4.87 2.54 -6.06
CA PRO A 122 5.19 3.41 -7.19
C PRO A 122 5.30 2.62 -8.49
N ARG A 123 4.68 3.13 -9.55
CA ARG A 123 4.62 2.45 -10.86
C ARG A 123 5.98 2.43 -11.54
N ASN A 124 6.17 1.44 -12.41
CA ASN A 124 7.37 1.27 -13.23
C ASN A 124 8.67 1.10 -12.43
N LYS A 125 8.55 0.53 -11.23
CA LYS A 125 9.68 0.19 -10.37
C LYS A 125 9.52 -1.19 -9.80
N GLU A 126 10.59 -1.95 -9.83
CA GLU A 126 10.64 -3.25 -9.17
C GLU A 126 10.60 -3.06 -7.66
N PHE A 127 9.82 -3.89 -7.01
CA PHE A 127 9.71 -3.90 -5.55
C PHE A 127 9.64 -5.34 -5.02
N LYS A 128 10.13 -5.50 -3.81
CA LYS A 128 10.02 -6.75 -3.05
C LYS A 128 8.87 -6.64 -2.06
N THR A 129 7.87 -7.49 -2.22
CA THR A 129 6.79 -7.69 -1.25
C THR A 129 7.22 -8.68 -0.18
N THR A 130 6.76 -8.44 1.04
CA THR A 130 6.97 -9.33 2.17
C THR A 130 5.73 -9.35 3.05
N PHE A 131 5.25 -10.56 3.36
CA PHE A 131 4.29 -10.82 4.42
C PHE A 131 5.01 -11.51 5.57
N ASP A 132 4.91 -10.98 6.76
CA ASP A 132 5.55 -11.55 7.93
C ASP A 132 4.79 -11.28 9.23
N TYR A 133 5.08 -12.09 10.25
CA TYR A 133 4.59 -11.93 11.60
C TYR A 133 5.75 -11.72 12.58
N LYS A 134 5.70 -10.59 13.31
CA LYS A 134 6.57 -10.30 14.47
C LYS A 134 5.72 -9.66 15.56
N LYS A 135 4.97 -10.47 16.29
CA LYS A 135 3.93 -10.03 17.23
C LYS A 135 2.77 -9.25 16.57
N LYS A 136 2.88 -8.93 15.30
CA LYS A 136 1.91 -8.23 14.46
C LYS A 136 2.06 -8.72 13.04
N PHE A 137 0.96 -8.84 12.32
CA PHE A 137 0.97 -9.14 10.89
C PHE A 137 1.38 -7.91 10.11
N ARG A 138 2.22 -8.10 9.10
CA ARG A 138 2.74 -7.02 8.28
C ARG A 138 2.72 -7.40 6.81
N ALA A 139 2.08 -6.56 6.02
CA ALA A 139 2.21 -6.56 4.57
C ALA A 139 3.04 -5.34 4.18
N ASN A 140 4.19 -5.54 3.54
CA ASN A 140 5.08 -4.45 3.20
C ASN A 140 5.75 -4.64 1.83
N PHE A 141 6.12 -3.52 1.21
CA PHE A 141 6.99 -3.51 0.05
C PHE A 141 8.20 -2.61 0.29
N ILE A 142 9.27 -2.89 -0.43
CA ILE A 142 10.44 -2.03 -0.55
C ILE A 142 10.92 -2.06 -2.01
N ALA A 143 11.23 -0.89 -2.58
CA ALA A 143 11.86 -0.82 -3.90
C ALA A 143 13.19 -1.56 -3.90
N THR A 144 13.49 -2.30 -4.97
CA THR A 144 14.77 -3.05 -5.07
C THR A 144 15.93 -2.17 -5.47
N GLU A 145 15.64 -1.04 -6.15
CA GLU A 145 16.64 -0.06 -6.56
C GLU A 145 16.47 1.25 -5.78
N PRO A 146 17.57 1.91 -5.43
CA PRO A 146 17.52 3.19 -4.75
C PRO A 146 17.11 4.33 -5.70
N LEU A 147 16.53 5.35 -5.09
CA LEU A 147 16.35 6.68 -5.66
C LEU A 147 17.58 7.52 -5.32
N GLU A 148 18.42 7.82 -6.31
CA GLU A 148 19.57 8.70 -6.12
C GLU A 148 19.08 10.15 -5.93
N LEU A 149 19.29 10.70 -4.74
CA LEU A 149 19.08 12.10 -4.44
C LEU A 149 20.40 12.87 -4.60
N LYS A 150 20.54 13.56 -5.71
CA LYS A 150 21.74 14.34 -6.05
C LYS A 150 21.89 15.56 -5.13
N GLU A 151 23.06 16.18 -5.18
CA GLU A 151 23.32 17.46 -4.50
C GLU A 151 22.33 18.53 -5.01
N ASN A 152 21.89 19.38 -4.12
CA ASN A 152 20.98 20.52 -4.41
C ASN A 152 19.77 20.11 -5.26
N SER A 153 19.17 18.95 -4.99
CA SER A 153 18.07 18.40 -5.77
C SER A 153 16.89 17.95 -4.90
N LYS A 154 15.81 17.57 -5.58
CA LYS A 154 14.58 17.03 -4.97
C LYS A 154 14.18 15.77 -5.74
N ILE A 155 13.77 14.75 -5.02
CA ILE A 155 13.05 13.59 -5.58
C ILE A 155 11.61 13.61 -5.09
N VAL A 156 10.69 13.05 -5.89
CA VAL A 156 9.28 12.90 -5.55
C VAL A 156 8.86 11.49 -5.92
N GLU A 157 8.19 10.82 -5.00
CA GLU A 157 7.57 9.51 -5.19
C GLU A 157 6.09 9.59 -4.82
N GLU A 158 5.28 8.85 -5.56
CA GLU A 158 3.87 8.71 -5.29
C GLU A 158 3.53 7.22 -5.07
N LEU A 159 2.77 6.95 -4.03
CA LEU A 159 2.15 5.65 -3.79
C LEU A 159 0.68 5.86 -3.43
N GLN A 160 -0.11 4.82 -3.59
CA GLN A 160 -1.53 4.87 -3.30
C GLN A 160 -1.90 3.85 -2.23
N ILE A 161 -2.87 4.22 -1.40
CA ILE A 161 -3.42 3.35 -0.35
C ILE A 161 -4.94 3.37 -0.52
N ILE A 162 -5.55 2.20 -0.62
CA ILE A 162 -7.01 2.05 -0.62
C ILE A 162 -7.40 1.45 0.73
N VAL A 163 -8.30 2.12 1.45
CA VAL A 163 -8.89 1.64 2.71
C VAL A 163 -10.39 1.67 2.54
N ALA A 164 -10.98 0.61 2.01
CA ALA A 164 -12.37 0.62 1.59
C ALA A 164 -13.14 -0.63 2.02
N ALA A 165 -14.47 -0.50 2.08
CA ALA A 165 -15.34 -1.66 2.10
C ALA A 165 -15.22 -2.43 0.77
N LYS A 166 -15.30 -3.76 0.82
CA LYS A 166 -15.28 -4.65 -0.35
C LYS A 166 -16.61 -4.56 -1.12
N ARG A 167 -16.91 -3.38 -1.66
CA ARG A 167 -18.06 -3.12 -2.54
C ARG A 167 -17.61 -3.19 -3.98
N VAL A 168 -18.37 -3.94 -4.79
CA VAL A 168 -18.05 -4.19 -6.21
C VAL A 168 -17.85 -2.88 -6.97
N ASP A 169 -18.79 -1.93 -6.83
CA ASP A 169 -18.74 -0.63 -7.52
C ASP A 169 -17.52 0.22 -7.17
N ILE A 170 -17.02 0.12 -5.94
CA ILE A 170 -15.81 0.83 -5.49
C ILE A 170 -14.56 0.12 -5.99
N ILE A 171 -14.49 -1.20 -5.83
CA ILE A 171 -13.32 -2.01 -6.18
C ILE A 171 -13.11 -2.00 -7.70
N ASP A 172 -14.15 -2.28 -8.49
CA ASP A 172 -14.07 -2.23 -9.95
C ASP A 172 -13.75 -0.81 -10.45
N GLY A 173 -14.37 0.22 -9.83
CA GLY A 173 -14.06 1.61 -10.16
C GLY A 173 -12.59 1.98 -9.95
N TYR A 174 -11.93 1.47 -8.90
CA TYR A 174 -10.49 1.68 -8.69
C TYR A 174 -9.64 0.79 -9.59
N ALA A 175 -10.04 -0.47 -9.83
CA ALA A 175 -9.36 -1.35 -10.78
C ALA A 175 -9.21 -0.68 -12.14
N ASP A 176 -10.32 -0.12 -12.65
CA ASP A 176 -10.37 0.56 -13.95
C ASP A 176 -9.65 1.90 -13.95
N SER A 177 -10.03 2.82 -13.05
CA SER A 177 -9.53 4.20 -13.05
C SER A 177 -8.03 4.30 -12.75
N LEU A 178 -7.52 3.41 -11.93
CA LEU A 178 -6.11 3.34 -11.58
C LEU A 178 -5.36 2.26 -12.37
N SER A 179 -6.02 1.52 -13.26
CA SER A 179 -5.43 0.39 -14.00
C SER A 179 -4.67 -0.57 -13.07
N ILE A 180 -5.32 -0.98 -11.98
CA ILE A 180 -4.77 -1.92 -11.01
C ILE A 180 -5.16 -3.33 -11.43
N ASP A 181 -4.18 -4.10 -11.91
CA ASP A 181 -4.41 -5.44 -12.41
C ASP A 181 -5.00 -6.36 -11.33
N LYS A 182 -6.14 -6.99 -11.68
CA LYS A 182 -6.85 -7.95 -10.82
C LYS A 182 -7.19 -7.43 -9.42
N PHE A 183 -7.48 -6.14 -9.28
CA PHE A 183 -7.88 -5.59 -7.98
C PHE A 183 -9.27 -6.07 -7.55
N ASP A 184 -10.11 -6.46 -8.50
CA ASP A 184 -11.42 -7.11 -8.27
C ASP A 184 -11.31 -8.42 -7.46
N LEU A 185 -10.15 -9.07 -7.48
CA LEU A 185 -9.88 -10.28 -6.70
C LEU A 185 -9.75 -10.05 -5.18
N VAL A 186 -9.77 -8.80 -4.69
CA VAL A 186 -9.93 -8.54 -3.24
C VAL A 186 -11.30 -9.00 -2.73
N ILE A 187 -12.29 -9.13 -3.64
CA ILE A 187 -13.58 -9.74 -3.35
C ILE A 187 -13.48 -11.21 -3.72
N ASP A 188 -13.58 -12.08 -2.73
CA ASP A 188 -13.68 -13.50 -2.98
C ASP A 188 -15.10 -13.81 -3.50
N TRP A 189 -15.18 -14.15 -4.77
CA TRP A 189 -16.43 -14.51 -5.46
C TRP A 189 -16.80 -15.98 -5.25
N GLY A 190 -15.96 -16.74 -4.55
CA GLY A 190 -16.11 -18.17 -4.34
C GLY A 190 -15.99 -18.99 -5.62
N PHE A 191 -16.36 -20.26 -5.54
CA PHE A 191 -16.25 -21.22 -6.65
C PHE A 191 -17.07 -20.84 -7.91
N LEU A 192 -18.11 -20.03 -7.75
CA LEU A 192 -19.01 -19.64 -8.84
C LEU A 192 -18.67 -18.26 -9.44
N TYR A 193 -17.42 -17.85 -9.43
CA TYR A 193 -16.94 -16.56 -9.96
C TYR A 193 -17.59 -16.15 -11.31
N PHE A 194 -17.68 -17.09 -12.26
CA PHE A 194 -18.26 -16.83 -13.58
C PHE A 194 -19.79 -16.58 -13.59
N ILE A 195 -20.47 -16.85 -12.49
CA ILE A 195 -21.93 -16.68 -12.35
C ILE A 195 -22.25 -15.51 -11.43
N THR A 196 -21.37 -15.20 -10.48
CA THR A 196 -21.60 -14.22 -9.41
C THR A 196 -21.04 -12.84 -9.73
N LYS A 197 -20.13 -12.73 -10.71
CA LYS A 197 -19.64 -11.49 -11.29
C LYS A 197 -20.35 -11.25 -12.64
#